data_f5f18e890d46e94ad71ab95b534a6354
#
_entry.id   f5f18e890d46e94ad71ab95b534a6354
#
_cell.length_a   1.000
_cell.length_b   1.000
_cell.length_c   1.000
_cell.angle_alpha   90.00
_cell.angle_beta   90.00
_cell.angle_gamma   90.00
#
_symmetry.space_group_name_H-M   'P 1'
#
loop_
_entity.id
_entity.type
_entity.pdbx_description
1 polymer ?
#
loop_
_entity_poly.entity_id
_entity_poly.type
_entity_poly.pdbx_seq_one_letter_code
_entity_poly.pdbx_strand_id
1 'polypeptide(L)'
;SMADSRLYGVELDSITGRIAKKLYPQADITVAGFETTDRRDFYDLAVGNVPFGQYKVNDKAYNKLGFSIHNYFFAKAIDQVRPGGIVAFVTSRYTMDSKDSTARKHIAERADLLGAIRLPNNAFRANAGTDVVSDIIFLQKRDRPIDHEPNWVQLGKTEDGFAINQYFVGHPEMVLGELTAESTQYGREELTVAPIEGAVLADQLAEAVQHIEGQYTAAEVDAPDIAEEEATRRTLPADPEVKNFSYTVVDGEVFYRENSVMTQVELSDTAKGRVTGMVELRQIVNDLIDQQLNDYPDEDIKATQERLNAAYDAFTSKYGLLNDRKNGRLFEQDSSYYLLCSLENLDEQGQLKSKAAMFTKRTIRPERTVTSVDTPSEALAVSIGEHGKVDLPYMAELLGTPGEYGRITTCLLYTSPSPRDY
;
A
#
# COMPACT_ATOMS: atom_id res chain seq x y z
N SER A 1 22.09 -15.47 5.90
CA SER A 1 20.99 -16.33 6.40
C SER A 1 19.79 -15.44 6.65
N MET A 2 18.58 -15.95 6.38
CA MET A 2 17.34 -15.20 6.66
C MET A 2 17.06 -15.04 8.18
N ALA A 3 17.92 -15.53 9.04
CA ALA A 3 17.76 -15.47 10.49
C ALA A 3 17.71 -14.04 11.06
N ASP A 4 18.31 -13.09 10.35
CA ASP A 4 18.40 -11.70 10.78
C ASP A 4 17.44 -10.78 10.00
N SER A 5 16.50 -11.38 9.23
CA SER A 5 15.57 -10.62 8.40
C SER A 5 14.23 -10.46 9.09
N ARG A 6 13.66 -9.25 9.03
CA ARG A 6 12.28 -9.01 9.44
C ARG A 6 11.34 -9.41 8.29
N LEU A 7 10.47 -10.37 8.54
CA LEU A 7 9.57 -10.92 7.54
C LEU A 7 8.18 -10.28 7.64
N TYR A 8 7.67 -9.84 6.51
CA TYR A 8 6.31 -9.35 6.35
C TYR A 8 5.58 -10.24 5.35
N GLY A 9 4.35 -10.60 5.64
CA GLY A 9 3.53 -11.41 4.75
C GLY A 9 2.14 -10.84 4.60
N VAL A 10 1.58 -10.94 3.39
CA VAL A 10 0.19 -10.58 3.10
C VAL A 10 -0.48 -11.78 2.46
N GLU A 11 -1.55 -12.26 3.05
CA GLU A 11 -2.30 -13.41 2.58
C GLU A 11 -3.80 -13.10 2.58
N LEU A 12 -4.43 -13.26 1.42
CA LEU A 12 -5.85 -12.98 1.25
C LEU A 12 -6.73 -14.02 1.93
N ASP A 13 -6.37 -15.30 1.81
CA ASP A 13 -7.13 -16.39 2.41
C ASP A 13 -6.96 -16.44 3.93
N SER A 14 -8.08 -16.39 4.63
CA SER A 14 -8.09 -16.31 6.09
C SER A 14 -7.58 -17.58 6.78
N ILE A 15 -7.72 -18.76 6.16
CA ILE A 15 -7.25 -20.03 6.71
C ILE A 15 -5.76 -20.11 6.52
N THR A 16 -5.28 -19.90 5.30
CA THR A 16 -3.86 -19.90 4.93
C THR A 16 -3.09 -18.85 5.75
N GLY A 17 -3.64 -17.63 5.88
CA GLY A 17 -3.02 -16.57 6.66
C GLY A 17 -2.90 -16.90 8.15
N ARG A 18 -3.91 -17.55 8.74
CA ARG A 18 -3.83 -18.03 10.15
C ARG A 18 -2.83 -19.16 10.31
N ILE A 19 -2.69 -20.05 9.32
CA ILE A 19 -1.67 -21.11 9.33
C ILE A 19 -0.29 -20.45 9.25
N ALA A 20 -0.08 -19.50 8.35
CA ALA A 20 1.17 -18.79 8.19
C ALA A 20 1.59 -18.08 9.49
N LYS A 21 0.67 -17.40 10.19
CA LYS A 21 0.93 -16.79 11.51
C LYS A 21 1.39 -17.80 12.56
N LYS A 22 0.95 -19.04 12.48
CA LYS A 22 1.36 -20.10 13.41
C LYS A 22 2.71 -20.70 13.06
N LEU A 23 3.00 -20.82 11.75
CA LEU A 23 4.29 -21.35 11.26
C LEU A 23 5.42 -20.33 11.44
N TYR A 24 5.11 -19.04 11.29
CA TYR A 24 6.09 -17.96 11.35
C TYR A 24 5.70 -16.93 12.42
N PRO A 25 5.78 -17.27 13.71
CA PRO A 25 5.28 -16.40 14.81
C PRO A 25 6.05 -15.08 14.95
N GLN A 26 7.25 -14.99 14.39
CA GLN A 26 8.08 -13.77 14.40
C GLN A 26 7.84 -12.89 13.17
N ALA A 27 7.08 -13.38 12.18
CA ALA A 27 6.76 -12.61 10.98
C ALA A 27 5.51 -11.76 11.19
N ASP A 28 5.51 -10.56 10.62
CA ASP A 28 4.35 -9.66 10.58
C ASP A 28 3.43 -10.08 9.41
N ILE A 29 2.46 -10.94 9.68
CA ILE A 29 1.56 -11.46 8.67
C ILE A 29 0.20 -10.80 8.76
N THR A 30 -0.17 -10.08 7.70
CA THR A 30 -1.48 -9.45 7.54
C THR A 30 -2.40 -10.34 6.72
N VAL A 31 -3.61 -10.62 7.25
CA VAL A 31 -4.65 -11.36 6.52
C VAL A 31 -5.56 -10.36 5.84
N ALA A 32 -5.21 -9.99 4.62
CA ALA A 32 -5.91 -9.01 3.79
C ALA A 32 -5.46 -9.13 2.34
N GLY A 33 -6.14 -8.43 1.43
CA GLY A 33 -5.69 -8.33 0.05
C GLY A 33 -4.45 -7.43 -0.10
N PHE A 34 -3.64 -7.69 -1.12
CA PHE A 34 -2.42 -6.92 -1.37
C PHE A 34 -2.70 -5.43 -1.65
N GLU A 35 -3.91 -5.09 -2.11
CA GLU A 35 -4.37 -3.71 -2.31
C GLU A 35 -4.40 -2.88 -1.03
N THR A 36 -4.49 -3.52 0.12
CA THR A 36 -4.54 -2.84 1.43
C THR A 36 -3.17 -2.40 1.93
N THR A 37 -2.09 -2.87 1.30
CA THR A 37 -0.72 -2.47 1.68
C THR A 37 -0.37 -1.11 1.06
N ASP A 38 0.30 -0.25 1.82
CA ASP A 38 0.58 1.14 1.41
C ASP A 38 2.03 1.59 1.64
N ARG A 39 2.88 0.75 2.20
CA ARG A 39 4.30 1.07 2.42
C ARG A 39 5.01 1.32 1.10
N ARG A 40 5.80 2.37 1.02
CA ARG A 40 6.58 2.72 -0.16
C ARG A 40 8.06 2.82 0.20
N ASP A 41 8.93 2.45 -0.74
CA ASP A 41 10.40 2.49 -0.56
C ASP A 41 10.89 1.82 0.74
N PHE A 42 10.18 0.77 1.17
CA PHE A 42 10.35 0.19 2.51
C PHE A 42 11.10 -1.14 2.52
N TYR A 43 10.72 -2.09 1.67
CA TYR A 43 11.26 -3.45 1.72
C TYR A 43 12.58 -3.55 0.96
N ASP A 44 13.53 -4.34 1.48
CA ASP A 44 14.75 -4.69 0.74
C ASP A 44 14.46 -5.71 -0.35
N LEU A 45 13.50 -6.60 -0.11
CA LEU A 45 13.18 -7.72 -0.98
C LEU A 45 11.68 -8.00 -0.95
N ALA A 46 11.08 -8.14 -2.12
CA ALA A 46 9.74 -8.68 -2.30
C ALA A 46 9.82 -10.00 -3.06
N VAL A 47 9.34 -11.09 -2.45
CA VAL A 47 9.28 -12.41 -3.07
C VAL A 47 7.87 -12.94 -3.05
N GLY A 48 7.47 -13.65 -4.09
CA GLY A 48 6.15 -14.25 -4.13
C GLY A 48 5.87 -15.07 -5.38
N ASN A 49 4.87 -15.93 -5.28
CA ASN A 49 4.20 -16.52 -6.41
C ASN A 49 2.92 -15.74 -6.63
N VAL A 50 2.92 -14.84 -7.62
CA VAL A 50 1.78 -13.94 -7.85
C VAL A 50 0.59 -14.70 -8.44
N PRO A 51 -0.65 -14.32 -8.11
CA PRO A 51 -1.81 -14.99 -8.63
C PRO A 51 -1.92 -14.86 -10.15
N PHE A 52 -2.29 -15.95 -10.81
CA PHE A 52 -2.55 -16.00 -12.24
C PHE A 52 -4.05 -15.83 -12.49
N GLY A 53 -4.43 -14.96 -13.41
CA GLY A 53 -5.84 -14.78 -13.73
C GLY A 53 -6.14 -13.58 -14.60
N GLN A 54 -7.38 -13.55 -15.11
CA GLN A 54 -7.89 -12.48 -15.96
C GLN A 54 -8.63 -11.39 -15.17
N TYR A 55 -8.77 -11.56 -13.84
CA TYR A 55 -9.43 -10.56 -13.00
C TYR A 55 -8.49 -9.41 -12.63
N LYS A 56 -9.09 -8.29 -12.27
CA LYS A 56 -8.40 -7.08 -11.85
C LYS A 56 -8.63 -6.83 -10.37
N VAL A 57 -7.61 -6.31 -9.70
CA VAL A 57 -7.71 -5.85 -8.32
C VAL A 57 -8.17 -4.40 -8.34
N ASN A 58 -9.05 -4.03 -7.41
CA ASN A 58 -9.48 -2.65 -7.25
C ASN A 58 -8.56 -1.93 -6.25
N ASP A 59 -7.55 -1.29 -6.77
CA ASP A 59 -6.64 -0.43 -6.02
C ASP A 59 -6.63 0.96 -6.67
N LYS A 60 -7.13 1.96 -5.95
CA LYS A 60 -7.32 3.33 -6.49
C LYS A 60 -6.04 3.93 -7.05
N ALA A 61 -4.89 3.62 -6.48
CA ALA A 61 -3.59 4.12 -6.92
C ALA A 61 -3.17 3.52 -8.28
N TYR A 62 -3.60 2.28 -8.57
CA TYR A 62 -3.17 1.52 -9.75
C TYR A 62 -4.28 1.29 -10.78
N ASN A 63 -5.54 1.61 -10.48
CA ASN A 63 -6.68 1.37 -11.38
C ASN A 63 -6.48 1.99 -12.77
N LYS A 64 -5.82 3.16 -12.86
CA LYS A 64 -5.54 3.85 -14.13
C LYS A 64 -4.60 3.07 -15.05
N LEU A 65 -3.76 2.18 -14.51
CA LEU A 65 -2.84 1.37 -15.31
C LEU A 65 -3.56 0.27 -16.09
N GLY A 66 -4.73 -0.17 -15.61
CA GLY A 66 -5.54 -1.19 -16.28
C GLY A 66 -4.90 -2.58 -16.35
N PHE A 67 -3.87 -2.84 -15.57
CA PHE A 67 -3.06 -4.04 -15.61
C PHE A 67 -3.85 -5.31 -15.20
N SER A 68 -3.43 -6.47 -15.73
CA SER A 68 -3.82 -7.76 -15.20
C SER A 68 -3.30 -7.93 -13.78
N ILE A 69 -3.86 -8.88 -13.02
CA ILE A 69 -3.49 -9.08 -11.62
C ILE A 69 -1.98 -9.27 -11.43
N HIS A 70 -1.34 -10.12 -12.23
CA HIS A 70 0.11 -10.37 -12.11
C HIS A 70 0.94 -9.12 -12.40
N ASN A 71 0.59 -8.32 -13.40
CA ASN A 71 1.29 -7.07 -13.72
C ASN A 71 1.07 -5.99 -12.65
N TYR A 72 -0.13 -5.96 -12.04
CA TYR A 72 -0.42 -5.11 -10.89
C TYR A 72 0.50 -5.43 -9.70
N PHE A 73 0.72 -6.72 -9.40
CA PHE A 73 1.62 -7.12 -8.32
C PHE A 73 3.04 -6.60 -8.54
N PHE A 74 3.57 -6.69 -9.76
CA PHE A 74 4.88 -6.10 -10.08
C PHE A 74 4.90 -4.59 -9.88
N ALA A 75 3.94 -3.86 -10.42
CA ALA A 75 3.89 -2.40 -10.31
C ALA A 75 3.88 -1.96 -8.84
N LYS A 76 3.03 -2.59 -8.02
CA LYS A 76 2.91 -2.26 -6.60
C LYS A 76 4.13 -2.70 -5.79
N ALA A 77 4.68 -3.90 -6.03
CA ALA A 77 5.87 -4.36 -5.33
C ALA A 77 7.10 -3.49 -5.61
N ILE A 78 7.27 -3.03 -6.86
CA ILE A 78 8.35 -2.08 -7.22
C ILE A 78 8.20 -0.78 -6.44
N ASP A 79 6.97 -0.27 -6.26
CA ASP A 79 6.76 0.94 -5.45
C ASP A 79 7.06 0.69 -3.96
N GLN A 80 6.85 -0.53 -3.47
CA GLN A 80 7.03 -0.88 -2.07
C GLN A 80 8.46 -1.23 -1.69
N VAL A 81 9.27 -1.78 -2.59
CA VAL A 81 10.69 -1.97 -2.33
C VAL A 81 11.43 -0.65 -2.39
N ARG A 82 12.49 -0.52 -1.60
CA ARG A 82 13.36 0.67 -1.63
C ARG A 82 14.17 0.75 -2.94
N PRO A 83 14.71 1.89 -3.32
CA PRO A 83 15.73 1.96 -4.35
C PRO A 83 16.89 0.99 -4.08
N GLY A 84 17.31 0.25 -5.11
CA GLY A 84 18.26 -0.87 -4.98
C GLY A 84 17.67 -2.16 -4.41
N GLY A 85 16.42 -2.13 -3.92
CA GLY A 85 15.67 -3.32 -3.46
C GLY A 85 15.28 -4.21 -4.62
N ILE A 86 15.01 -5.48 -4.32
CA ILE A 86 14.80 -6.54 -5.32
C ILE A 86 13.36 -7.04 -5.27
N VAL A 87 12.78 -7.27 -6.44
CA VAL A 87 11.50 -8.00 -6.61
C VAL A 87 11.80 -9.30 -7.34
N ALA A 88 11.45 -10.43 -6.74
CA ALA A 88 11.64 -11.76 -7.33
C ALA A 88 10.30 -12.52 -7.30
N PHE A 89 9.60 -12.55 -8.42
CA PHE A 89 8.27 -13.15 -8.51
C PHE A 89 8.22 -14.29 -9.51
N VAL A 90 7.52 -15.35 -9.11
CA VAL A 90 7.00 -16.35 -10.04
C VAL A 90 5.70 -15.82 -10.63
N THR A 91 5.60 -15.84 -11.94
CA THR A 91 4.47 -15.26 -12.68
C THR A 91 4.14 -16.05 -13.93
N SER A 92 3.00 -15.73 -14.55
CA SER A 92 2.66 -16.25 -15.86
C SER A 92 3.63 -15.73 -16.94
N ARG A 93 3.96 -16.54 -17.94
CA ARG A 93 4.74 -16.12 -19.11
C ARG A 93 4.21 -14.86 -19.80
N TYR A 94 2.93 -14.54 -19.63
CA TYR A 94 2.32 -13.36 -20.24
C TYR A 94 2.82 -12.03 -19.68
N THR A 95 3.50 -11.99 -18.56
CA THR A 95 4.22 -10.79 -18.12
C THR A 95 5.30 -10.43 -19.13
N MET A 96 6.08 -11.42 -19.60
CA MET A 96 7.15 -11.21 -20.55
C MET A 96 6.66 -11.24 -22.01
N ASP A 97 5.73 -12.14 -22.36
CA ASP A 97 5.36 -12.44 -23.75
C ASP A 97 4.08 -11.76 -24.27
N SER A 98 3.39 -10.94 -23.43
CA SER A 98 2.21 -10.21 -23.93
C SER A 98 2.56 -9.34 -25.13
N LYS A 99 1.70 -9.33 -26.16
CA LYS A 99 1.82 -8.39 -27.30
C LYS A 99 1.73 -6.93 -26.85
N ASP A 100 0.91 -6.68 -25.83
CA ASP A 100 0.84 -5.37 -25.18
C ASP A 100 2.05 -5.20 -24.25
N SER A 101 2.93 -4.26 -24.55
CA SER A 101 4.16 -3.96 -23.82
C SER A 101 3.95 -2.94 -22.68
N THR A 102 2.74 -2.42 -22.48
CA THR A 102 2.47 -1.31 -21.54
C THR A 102 2.95 -1.63 -20.12
N ALA A 103 2.68 -2.83 -19.63
CA ALA A 103 3.14 -3.25 -18.30
C ALA A 103 4.67 -3.36 -18.23
N ARG A 104 5.31 -3.94 -19.25
CA ARG A 104 6.78 -4.06 -19.31
C ARG A 104 7.45 -2.69 -19.37
N LYS A 105 6.89 -1.73 -20.14
CA LYS A 105 7.37 -0.34 -20.15
C LYS A 105 7.31 0.29 -18.78
N HIS A 106 6.17 0.19 -18.11
CA HIS A 106 5.99 0.72 -16.76
C HIS A 106 7.00 0.13 -15.76
N ILE A 107 7.27 -1.17 -15.84
CA ILE A 107 8.25 -1.86 -15.01
C ILE A 107 9.68 -1.38 -15.38
N ALA A 108 10.01 -1.37 -16.67
CA ALA A 108 11.33 -1.03 -17.19
C ALA A 108 11.74 0.42 -16.91
N GLU A 109 10.80 1.34 -16.86
CA GLU A 109 11.06 2.72 -16.42
C GLU A 109 11.58 2.79 -14.99
N ARG A 110 11.14 1.88 -14.10
CA ARG A 110 11.33 1.93 -12.65
C ARG A 110 12.34 0.93 -12.09
N ALA A 111 12.59 -0.15 -12.84
CA ALA A 111 13.45 -1.24 -12.38
C ALA A 111 14.30 -1.80 -13.52
N ASP A 112 15.50 -2.28 -13.17
CA ASP A 112 16.35 -3.07 -14.04
C ASP A 112 15.91 -4.53 -14.01
N LEU A 113 15.88 -5.18 -15.17
CA LEU A 113 15.75 -6.62 -15.26
C LEU A 113 17.13 -7.24 -14.97
N LEU A 114 17.27 -7.88 -13.81
CA LEU A 114 18.47 -8.64 -13.47
C LEU A 114 18.54 -9.96 -14.23
N GLY A 115 17.38 -10.53 -14.50
CA GLY A 115 17.22 -11.75 -15.28
C GLY A 115 15.81 -12.33 -15.15
N ALA A 116 15.51 -13.28 -16.03
CA ALA A 116 14.27 -14.03 -15.99
C ALA A 116 14.55 -15.49 -16.33
N ILE A 117 13.92 -16.43 -15.63
CA ILE A 117 14.05 -17.87 -15.86
C ILE A 117 12.68 -18.39 -16.30
N ARG A 118 12.60 -19.00 -17.46
CA ARG A 118 11.39 -19.64 -17.95
C ARG A 118 11.36 -21.11 -17.59
N LEU A 119 10.33 -21.51 -16.86
CA LEU A 119 10.13 -22.86 -16.38
C LEU A 119 9.38 -23.72 -17.42
N PRO A 120 9.64 -25.04 -17.47
CA PRO A 120 8.84 -25.94 -18.27
C PRO A 120 7.39 -26.01 -17.76
N ASN A 121 6.47 -26.37 -18.65
CA ASN A 121 5.04 -26.35 -18.38
C ASN A 121 4.61 -27.25 -17.20
N ASN A 122 5.38 -28.30 -16.90
CA ASN A 122 5.11 -29.27 -15.84
C ASN A 122 5.70 -28.87 -14.46
N ALA A 123 6.35 -27.71 -14.34
CA ALA A 123 7.05 -27.31 -13.12
C ALA A 123 6.15 -27.33 -11.87
N PHE A 124 4.86 -27.05 -12.02
CA PHE A 124 3.89 -27.04 -10.93
C PHE A 124 2.91 -28.23 -10.94
N ARG A 125 3.08 -29.18 -11.83
CA ARG A 125 2.16 -30.36 -11.97
C ARG A 125 2.03 -31.11 -10.65
N ALA A 126 3.16 -31.42 -9.99
CA ALA A 126 3.18 -32.18 -8.74
C ALA A 126 2.48 -31.47 -7.57
N ASN A 127 2.55 -30.14 -7.51
CA ASN A 127 2.07 -29.35 -6.37
C ASN A 127 0.70 -28.70 -6.61
N ALA A 128 0.41 -28.30 -7.85
CA ALA A 128 -0.82 -27.57 -8.19
C ALA A 128 -1.69 -28.30 -9.23
N GLY A 129 -1.22 -29.44 -9.79
CA GLY A 129 -1.99 -30.21 -10.78
C GLY A 129 -2.22 -29.46 -12.09
N THR A 130 -1.41 -28.46 -12.42
CA THR A 130 -1.58 -27.60 -13.58
C THR A 130 -0.33 -27.60 -14.46
N ASP A 131 -0.56 -27.55 -15.76
CA ASP A 131 0.48 -27.46 -16.80
C ASP A 131 0.46 -26.03 -17.36
N VAL A 132 1.35 -25.19 -16.84
CA VAL A 132 1.47 -23.79 -17.26
C VAL A 132 2.93 -23.38 -17.37
N VAL A 133 3.27 -22.68 -18.43
CA VAL A 133 4.57 -22.03 -18.56
C VAL A 133 4.60 -20.81 -17.67
N SER A 134 5.57 -20.75 -16.78
CA SER A 134 5.76 -19.69 -15.82
C SER A 134 7.17 -19.13 -15.90
N ASP A 135 7.32 -17.87 -15.52
CA ASP A 135 8.61 -17.19 -15.46
C ASP A 135 8.93 -16.82 -14.01
N ILE A 136 10.20 -16.93 -13.63
CA ILE A 136 10.72 -16.28 -12.42
C ILE A 136 11.43 -15.01 -12.89
N ILE A 137 10.96 -13.84 -12.47
CA ILE A 137 11.49 -12.57 -12.92
C ILE A 137 12.17 -11.86 -11.74
N PHE A 138 13.41 -11.44 -11.95
CA PHE A 138 14.21 -10.71 -10.97
C PHE A 138 14.42 -9.27 -11.43
N LEU A 139 13.95 -8.34 -10.61
CA LEU A 139 14.02 -6.91 -10.89
C LEU A 139 14.71 -6.19 -9.75
N GLN A 140 15.50 -5.16 -10.05
CA GLN A 140 16.07 -4.25 -9.07
C GLN A 140 15.53 -2.85 -9.28
N LYS A 141 14.92 -2.27 -8.24
CA LYS A 141 14.37 -0.92 -8.32
C LYS A 141 15.46 0.10 -8.51
N ARG A 142 15.26 1.02 -9.47
CA ARG A 142 16.15 2.16 -9.70
C ARG A 142 15.90 3.29 -8.72
N ASP A 143 16.92 4.13 -8.55
CA ASP A 143 16.80 5.38 -7.80
C ASP A 143 15.93 6.41 -8.53
N ARG A 144 15.98 6.39 -9.87
CA ARG A 144 15.23 7.31 -10.75
C ARG A 144 14.69 6.57 -11.97
N PRO A 145 13.49 6.93 -12.43
CA PRO A 145 12.96 6.42 -13.71
C PRO A 145 13.90 6.77 -14.87
N ILE A 146 13.90 5.95 -15.91
CA ILE A 146 14.63 6.17 -17.15
C ILE A 146 13.67 6.44 -18.31
N ASP A 147 14.13 7.22 -19.30
CA ASP A 147 13.32 7.55 -20.49
C ASP A 147 13.58 6.60 -21.67
N HIS A 148 14.61 5.78 -21.61
CA HIS A 148 14.93 4.83 -22.68
C HIS A 148 14.30 3.47 -22.42
N GLU A 149 13.91 2.80 -23.49
CA GLU A 149 13.24 1.50 -23.45
C GLU A 149 14.28 0.37 -23.65
N PRO A 150 14.52 -0.47 -22.62
CA PRO A 150 15.40 -1.64 -22.76
C PRO A 150 14.82 -2.69 -23.72
N ASN A 151 15.68 -3.47 -24.37
CA ASN A 151 15.29 -4.46 -25.37
C ASN A 151 14.29 -5.51 -24.87
N TRP A 152 14.33 -5.88 -23.60
CA TRP A 152 13.44 -6.86 -23.01
C TRP A 152 11.96 -6.38 -22.90
N VAL A 153 11.70 -5.12 -23.15
CA VAL A 153 10.32 -4.62 -23.25
C VAL A 153 9.63 -5.15 -24.50
N GLN A 154 10.39 -5.45 -25.55
CA GLN A 154 9.89 -5.90 -26.83
C GLN A 154 9.87 -7.43 -26.98
N LEU A 155 9.08 -7.90 -27.92
CA LEU A 155 9.09 -9.29 -28.35
C LEU A 155 10.09 -9.46 -29.49
N GLY A 156 10.76 -10.60 -29.50
CA GLY A 156 11.57 -11.07 -30.60
C GLY A 156 11.01 -12.35 -31.22
N LYS A 157 11.83 -13.01 -32.00
CA LYS A 157 11.54 -14.33 -32.58
C LYS A 157 12.72 -15.25 -32.40
N THR A 158 12.46 -16.52 -32.07
CA THR A 158 13.45 -17.58 -32.10
C THR A 158 13.81 -17.95 -33.56
N GLU A 159 14.85 -18.73 -33.74
CA GLU A 159 15.24 -19.28 -35.06
C GLU A 159 14.09 -20.07 -35.69
N ASP A 160 13.30 -20.77 -34.89
CA ASP A 160 12.12 -21.55 -35.31
C ASP A 160 10.88 -20.66 -35.55
N GLY A 161 10.99 -19.33 -35.38
CA GLY A 161 9.95 -18.38 -35.67
C GLY A 161 8.94 -18.13 -34.55
N PHE A 162 9.13 -18.69 -33.35
CA PHE A 162 8.27 -18.42 -32.21
C PHE A 162 8.42 -16.98 -31.69
N ALA A 163 7.29 -16.32 -31.44
CA ALA A 163 7.29 -15.02 -30.78
C ALA A 163 7.49 -15.19 -29.27
N ILE A 164 8.57 -14.66 -28.75
CA ILE A 164 8.97 -14.74 -27.35
C ILE A 164 9.59 -13.41 -26.93
N ASN A 165 9.67 -13.14 -25.64
CA ASN A 165 10.34 -11.93 -25.17
C ASN A 165 11.79 -11.83 -25.68
N GLN A 166 12.20 -10.62 -26.07
CA GLN A 166 13.55 -10.38 -26.61
C GLN A 166 14.67 -10.80 -25.63
N TYR A 167 14.40 -10.78 -24.31
CA TYR A 167 15.32 -11.29 -23.32
C TYR A 167 15.67 -12.76 -23.56
N PHE A 168 14.68 -13.62 -23.76
CA PHE A 168 14.90 -15.06 -23.99
C PHE A 168 15.48 -15.37 -25.37
N VAL A 169 15.32 -14.47 -26.34
CA VAL A 169 16.03 -14.60 -27.62
C VAL A 169 17.53 -14.41 -27.44
N GLY A 170 17.92 -13.45 -26.57
CA GLY A 170 19.33 -13.20 -26.24
C GLY A 170 19.92 -14.17 -25.20
N HIS A 171 19.05 -14.84 -24.42
CA HIS A 171 19.43 -15.72 -23.31
C HIS A 171 18.66 -17.05 -23.39
N PRO A 172 18.90 -17.88 -24.41
CA PRO A 172 18.21 -19.15 -24.57
C PRO A 172 18.48 -20.13 -23.42
N GLU A 173 19.61 -20.04 -22.75
CA GLU A 173 20.01 -20.80 -21.57
C GLU A 173 19.08 -20.55 -20.36
N MET A 174 18.34 -19.45 -20.37
CA MET A 174 17.36 -19.12 -19.32
C MET A 174 15.99 -19.75 -19.55
N VAL A 175 15.81 -20.52 -20.63
CA VAL A 175 14.61 -21.34 -20.90
C VAL A 175 14.89 -22.77 -20.51
N LEU A 176 14.31 -23.26 -19.42
CA LEU A 176 14.61 -24.56 -18.82
C LEU A 176 13.78 -25.69 -19.46
N GLY A 177 13.77 -25.75 -20.78
CA GLY A 177 13.05 -26.77 -21.55
C GLY A 177 13.13 -26.50 -23.03
N GLU A 178 12.41 -27.31 -23.82
CA GLU A 178 12.33 -27.19 -25.27
C GLU A 178 11.10 -26.34 -25.65
N LEU A 179 11.33 -25.29 -26.45
CA LEU A 179 10.25 -24.48 -27.01
C LEU A 179 9.50 -25.32 -28.07
N THR A 180 8.22 -25.55 -27.85
CA THR A 180 7.34 -26.28 -28.72
C THR A 180 6.01 -25.57 -28.92
N ALA A 181 5.25 -25.97 -29.94
CA ALA A 181 3.89 -25.49 -30.11
C ALA A 181 2.90 -26.59 -29.67
N GLU A 182 1.98 -26.21 -28.81
CA GLU A 182 0.83 -27.08 -28.48
C GLU A 182 -0.44 -26.53 -29.09
N SER A 183 -1.26 -27.41 -29.65
CA SER A 183 -2.56 -27.04 -30.15
C SER A 183 -3.53 -26.86 -28.97
N THR A 184 -4.07 -25.68 -28.80
CA THR A 184 -5.10 -25.45 -27.79
C THR A 184 -6.42 -26.09 -28.20
N GLN A 185 -7.32 -26.30 -27.23
CA GLN A 185 -8.68 -26.83 -27.49
C GLN A 185 -9.49 -25.95 -28.48
N TYR A 186 -9.02 -24.77 -28.84
CA TYR A 186 -9.63 -23.86 -29.82
C TYR A 186 -8.91 -23.87 -31.16
N GLY A 187 -8.00 -24.84 -31.42
CA GLY A 187 -7.30 -25.00 -32.69
C GLY A 187 -6.24 -23.93 -32.98
N ARG A 188 -5.79 -23.17 -31.97
CA ARG A 188 -4.66 -22.25 -32.08
C ARG A 188 -3.41 -22.93 -31.55
N GLU A 189 -2.32 -22.77 -32.29
CA GLU A 189 -1.01 -23.14 -31.77
C GLU A 189 -0.54 -22.11 -30.77
N GLU A 190 -0.19 -22.56 -29.59
CA GLU A 190 0.35 -21.74 -28.51
C GLU A 190 1.74 -22.23 -28.12
N LEU A 191 2.66 -21.28 -27.93
CA LEU A 191 4.01 -21.60 -27.48
C LEU A 191 3.97 -22.20 -26.08
N THR A 192 4.61 -23.35 -25.92
CA THR A 192 4.82 -24.00 -24.63
C THR A 192 6.30 -24.34 -24.44
N VAL A 193 6.67 -24.76 -23.25
CA VAL A 193 8.03 -25.23 -22.91
C VAL A 193 7.90 -26.63 -22.38
N ALA A 194 8.29 -27.60 -23.19
CA ALA A 194 8.32 -29.02 -22.80
C ALA A 194 9.55 -29.29 -21.89
N PRO A 195 9.42 -30.14 -20.85
CA PRO A 195 10.56 -30.53 -20.04
C PRO A 195 11.56 -31.35 -20.87
N ILE A 196 12.85 -31.16 -20.64
CA ILE A 196 13.90 -31.95 -21.25
C ILE A 196 13.88 -33.35 -20.60
N GLU A 197 13.85 -34.41 -21.42
CA GLU A 197 13.83 -35.77 -20.93
C GLU A 197 15.10 -36.09 -20.13
N GLY A 198 14.92 -36.62 -18.91
CA GLY A 198 16.02 -36.96 -17.99
C GLY A 198 16.65 -35.77 -17.25
N ALA A 199 16.27 -34.53 -17.55
CA ALA A 199 16.76 -33.37 -16.82
C ALA A 199 16.05 -33.21 -15.47
N VAL A 200 16.82 -32.76 -14.47
CA VAL A 200 16.32 -32.44 -13.14
C VAL A 200 16.13 -30.91 -13.02
N LEU A 201 14.91 -30.46 -12.85
CA LEU A 201 14.58 -29.01 -12.79
C LEU A 201 15.39 -28.25 -11.73
N ALA A 202 15.68 -28.89 -10.58
CA ALA A 202 16.46 -28.26 -9.51
C ALA A 202 17.90 -27.98 -9.96
N ASP A 203 18.52 -28.87 -10.74
CA ASP A 203 19.88 -28.68 -11.24
C ASP A 203 19.89 -27.56 -12.31
N GLN A 204 18.92 -27.58 -13.22
CA GLN A 204 18.75 -26.53 -14.22
C GLN A 204 18.54 -25.15 -13.58
N LEU A 205 17.72 -25.07 -12.52
CA LEU A 205 17.53 -23.81 -11.75
C LEU A 205 18.82 -23.36 -11.08
N ALA A 206 19.58 -24.29 -10.49
CA ALA A 206 20.84 -23.97 -9.82
C ALA A 206 21.89 -23.40 -10.81
N GLU A 207 21.86 -23.87 -12.06
CA GLU A 207 22.70 -23.32 -13.14
C GLU A 207 22.18 -21.95 -13.60
N ALA A 208 20.89 -21.84 -13.93
CA ALA A 208 20.29 -20.61 -14.43
C ALA A 208 20.43 -19.42 -13.45
N VAL A 209 20.31 -19.68 -12.15
CA VAL A 209 20.47 -18.62 -11.12
C VAL A 209 21.87 -18.01 -11.13
N GLN A 210 22.91 -18.74 -11.60
CA GLN A 210 24.27 -18.21 -11.68
C GLN A 210 24.42 -17.12 -12.76
N HIS A 211 23.50 -17.05 -13.71
CA HIS A 211 23.47 -16.01 -14.74
C HIS A 211 22.71 -14.74 -14.29
N ILE A 212 22.15 -14.75 -13.07
CA ILE A 212 21.43 -13.59 -12.52
C ILE A 212 22.45 -12.73 -11.77
N GLU A 213 22.79 -11.60 -12.36
CA GLU A 213 23.72 -10.65 -11.75
C GLU A 213 22.94 -9.49 -11.11
N GLY A 214 22.99 -9.40 -9.79
CA GLY A 214 22.45 -8.30 -9.01
C GLY A 214 23.52 -7.68 -8.10
N GLN A 215 23.53 -6.37 -8.00
CA GLN A 215 24.35 -5.70 -7.01
C GLN A 215 23.47 -5.37 -5.78
N TYR A 216 23.82 -5.94 -4.63
CA TYR A 216 23.29 -5.44 -3.39
C TYR A 216 23.83 -4.03 -3.15
N THR A 217 23.00 -3.04 -3.35
CA THR A 217 23.27 -1.69 -2.87
C THR A 217 22.79 -1.65 -1.42
N ALA A 218 23.73 -1.57 -0.50
CA ALA A 218 23.37 -1.20 0.86
C ALA A 218 22.50 0.05 0.78
N ALA A 219 21.36 0.07 1.51
CA ALA A 219 20.65 1.31 1.68
C ALA A 219 21.71 2.32 2.12
N GLU A 220 21.87 3.45 1.43
CA GLU A 220 22.40 4.63 2.08
C GLU A 220 21.33 5.01 3.11
N VAL A 221 21.40 4.30 4.19
CA VAL A 221 20.69 4.63 5.37
C VAL A 221 21.51 5.79 5.94
N ASP A 222 21.02 7.02 5.79
CA ASP A 222 20.88 7.85 6.98
C ASP A 222 19.87 7.12 7.91
N ALA A 223 20.03 5.80 8.05
CA ALA A 223 19.44 5.06 9.10
C ALA A 223 20.10 5.53 10.37
N PRO A 224 19.36 5.76 11.44
CA PRO A 224 19.96 5.64 12.75
C PRO A 224 20.71 4.31 12.74
N ASP A 225 22.01 4.34 13.07
CA ASP A 225 22.75 3.13 13.37
C ASP A 225 21.89 2.28 14.27
N ILE A 226 21.23 1.29 13.71
CA ILE A 226 20.64 0.20 14.48
C ILE A 226 21.84 -0.69 14.76
N ALA A 227 22.67 -0.19 15.68
CA ALA A 227 23.76 -0.98 16.24
C ALA A 227 23.11 -2.23 16.86
N GLU A 228 23.69 -3.36 16.47
CA GLU A 228 23.47 -4.67 17.08
C GLU A 228 23.58 -4.60 18.61
N GLU A 229 22.45 -4.30 19.30
CA GLU A 229 22.31 -4.55 20.73
C GLU A 229 20.83 -4.74 21.06
N GLU A 230 20.24 -5.85 20.62
CA GLU A 230 18.93 -6.31 21.13
C GLU A 230 18.94 -6.63 22.63
N ALA A 231 20.08 -6.57 23.31
CA ALA A 231 20.22 -6.96 24.72
C ALA A 231 19.94 -5.84 25.74
N THR A 232 19.77 -4.56 25.32
CA THR A 232 19.66 -3.44 26.28
C THR A 232 18.61 -2.37 25.93
N ARG A 233 17.73 -2.59 24.98
CA ARG A 233 16.68 -1.59 24.68
C ARG A 233 15.75 -1.44 25.89
N ARG A 234 15.68 -0.23 26.42
CA ARG A 234 14.74 0.11 27.47
C ARG A 234 13.33 -0.07 26.96
N THR A 235 12.57 -0.99 27.58
CA THR A 235 11.15 -1.19 27.29
C THR A 235 10.31 -0.65 28.43
N LEU A 236 9.18 -0.04 28.10
CA LEU A 236 8.19 0.47 29.04
C LEU A 236 6.83 -0.19 28.74
N PRO A 237 5.98 -0.40 29.75
CA PRO A 237 4.58 -0.71 29.50
C PRO A 237 3.94 0.37 28.62
N ALA A 238 3.05 -0.04 27.71
CA ALA A 238 2.38 0.92 26.83
C ALA A 238 1.53 1.91 27.63
N ASP A 239 1.74 3.20 27.41
CA ASP A 239 0.86 4.24 27.87
C ASP A 239 -0.46 4.18 27.07
N PRO A 240 -1.63 4.08 27.73
CA PRO A 240 -2.94 4.06 27.07
C PRO A 240 -3.20 5.26 26.16
N GLU A 241 -2.67 6.42 26.50
CA GLU A 241 -2.84 7.67 25.74
C GLU A 241 -2.02 7.71 24.43
N VAL A 242 -0.98 6.89 24.31
CA VAL A 242 -0.20 6.77 23.09
C VAL A 242 -0.89 5.79 22.15
N LYS A 243 -1.21 6.19 20.92
CA LYS A 243 -1.81 5.28 19.94
C LYS A 243 -0.88 4.12 19.58
N ASN A 244 -1.46 2.97 19.30
CA ASN A 244 -0.68 1.82 18.82
C ASN A 244 0.00 2.16 17.48
N PHE A 245 1.19 1.65 17.27
CA PHE A 245 2.05 1.94 16.10
C PHE A 245 2.36 3.43 15.95
N SER A 246 2.73 4.07 17.06
CA SER A 246 3.10 5.47 17.08
C SER A 246 4.34 5.73 17.91
N TYR A 247 5.10 6.73 17.47
CA TYR A 247 6.22 7.25 18.25
C TYR A 247 5.71 8.11 19.41
N THR A 248 6.46 8.11 20.50
CA THR A 248 6.26 9.01 21.64
C THR A 248 7.60 9.43 22.21
N VAL A 249 7.60 10.49 23.02
CA VAL A 249 8.80 10.98 23.69
C VAL A 249 8.57 10.90 25.21
N VAL A 250 9.42 10.12 25.87
CA VAL A 250 9.40 9.94 27.33
C VAL A 250 10.78 10.29 27.88
N ASP A 251 10.86 11.24 28.83
CA ASP A 251 12.11 11.74 29.41
C ASP A 251 13.13 12.25 28.36
N GLY A 252 12.64 12.77 27.25
CA GLY A 252 13.48 13.24 26.15
C GLY A 252 13.99 12.16 25.23
N GLU A 253 13.67 10.88 25.45
CA GLU A 253 14.00 9.76 24.59
C GLU A 253 12.80 9.33 23.73
N VAL A 254 13.06 8.86 22.51
CA VAL A 254 12.02 8.41 21.58
C VAL A 254 11.69 6.94 21.83
N PHE A 255 10.41 6.65 21.94
CA PHE A 255 9.87 5.30 22.05
C PHE A 255 8.88 5.05 20.92
N TYR A 256 8.77 3.81 20.49
CA TYR A 256 7.75 3.34 19.56
C TYR A 256 6.83 2.36 20.25
N ARG A 257 5.53 2.63 20.23
CA ARG A 257 4.52 1.74 20.80
C ARG A 257 4.11 0.66 19.80
N GLU A 258 4.27 -0.57 20.22
CA GLU A 258 3.72 -1.74 19.52
C GLU A 258 2.95 -2.60 20.52
N ASN A 259 1.63 -2.63 20.36
CA ASN A 259 0.71 -3.34 21.26
C ASN A 259 0.82 -2.87 22.73
N SER A 260 1.22 -3.76 23.64
CA SER A 260 1.30 -3.50 25.08
C SER A 260 2.66 -2.98 25.56
N VAL A 261 3.59 -2.69 24.65
CA VAL A 261 4.96 -2.32 24.96
C VAL A 261 5.38 -1.09 24.16
N MET A 262 6.15 -0.21 24.80
CA MET A 262 6.89 0.87 24.16
C MET A 262 8.38 0.54 24.22
N THR A 263 9.02 0.47 23.06
CA THR A 263 10.45 0.16 22.94
C THR A 263 11.22 1.43 22.60
N GLN A 264 12.29 1.70 23.32
CA GLN A 264 13.17 2.85 23.02
C GLN A 264 13.79 2.67 21.64
N VAL A 265 13.75 3.74 20.84
CA VAL A 265 14.35 3.80 19.51
C VAL A 265 15.61 4.64 19.57
N GLU A 266 16.75 4.03 19.29
CA GLU A 266 18.04 4.75 19.22
C GLU A 266 18.11 5.51 17.90
N LEU A 267 18.28 6.82 18.00
CA LEU A 267 18.31 7.73 16.88
C LEU A 267 19.50 8.68 17.02
N SER A 268 20.10 9.09 15.91
CA SER A 268 21.04 10.21 15.91
C SER A 268 20.34 11.49 16.40
N ASP A 269 21.06 12.44 16.94
CA ASP A 269 20.51 13.71 17.44
C ASP A 269 19.62 14.42 16.42
N THR A 270 20.03 14.40 15.14
CA THR A 270 19.23 14.99 14.06
C THR A 270 17.95 14.21 13.80
N ALA A 271 18.01 12.88 13.76
CA ALA A 271 16.86 12.03 13.56
C ALA A 271 15.89 12.11 14.76
N LYS A 272 16.43 12.11 15.98
CA LYS A 272 15.69 12.32 17.23
C LYS A 272 14.94 13.66 17.20
N GLY A 273 15.62 14.73 16.79
CA GLY A 273 14.99 16.05 16.66
C GLY A 273 13.88 16.08 15.61
N ARG A 274 14.01 15.37 14.48
CA ARG A 274 12.94 15.22 13.48
C ARG A 274 11.73 14.49 14.05
N VAL A 275 11.94 13.31 14.64
CA VAL A 275 10.85 12.51 15.22
C VAL A 275 10.15 13.28 16.34
N THR A 276 10.90 13.89 17.25
CA THR A 276 10.34 14.71 18.34
C THR A 276 9.48 15.85 17.81
N GLY A 277 9.95 16.58 16.80
CA GLY A 277 9.17 17.66 16.19
C GLY A 277 7.90 17.17 15.49
N MET A 278 7.94 16.02 14.85
CA MET A 278 6.75 15.44 14.23
C MET A 278 5.75 14.89 15.27
N VAL A 279 6.23 14.34 16.38
CA VAL A 279 5.38 13.96 17.52
C VAL A 279 4.70 15.18 18.13
N GLU A 280 5.40 16.30 18.29
CA GLU A 280 4.85 17.57 18.76
C GLU A 280 3.76 18.10 17.80
N LEU A 281 4.04 18.15 16.50
CA LEU A 281 3.06 18.55 15.48
C LEU A 281 1.81 17.66 15.50
N ARG A 282 1.99 16.35 15.61
CA ARG A 282 0.89 15.40 15.73
C ARG A 282 0.01 15.72 16.94
N GLN A 283 0.62 16.01 18.10
CA GLN A 283 -0.13 16.33 19.30
C GLN A 283 -0.97 17.59 19.10
N ILE A 284 -0.39 18.65 18.54
CA ILE A 284 -1.11 19.89 18.29
C ILE A 284 -2.26 19.67 17.29
N VAL A 285 -2.05 18.86 16.25
CA VAL A 285 -3.10 18.52 15.27
C VAL A 285 -4.23 17.73 15.94
N ASN A 286 -3.91 16.77 16.80
CA ASN A 286 -4.92 16.03 17.55
C ASN A 286 -5.71 16.92 18.50
N ASP A 287 -5.03 17.83 19.23
CA ASP A 287 -5.68 18.83 20.09
C ASP A 287 -6.66 19.69 19.27
N LEU A 288 -6.23 20.14 18.08
CA LEU A 288 -7.04 20.95 17.19
C LEU A 288 -8.27 20.20 16.64
N ILE A 289 -8.10 18.92 16.31
CA ILE A 289 -9.20 18.05 15.88
C ILE A 289 -10.19 17.86 17.03
N ASP A 290 -9.71 17.55 18.23
CA ASP A 290 -10.54 17.35 19.41
C ASP A 290 -11.34 18.60 19.77
N GLN A 291 -10.70 19.76 19.79
CA GLN A 291 -11.37 21.05 20.01
C GLN A 291 -12.47 21.33 19.00
N GLN A 292 -12.23 21.01 17.72
CA GLN A 292 -13.23 21.22 16.68
C GLN A 292 -14.39 20.22 16.77
N LEU A 293 -14.14 18.97 17.12
CA LEU A 293 -15.16 17.92 17.32
C LEU A 293 -16.04 18.21 18.53
N ASN A 294 -15.46 18.75 19.61
CA ASN A 294 -16.16 19.07 20.85
C ASN A 294 -16.70 20.52 20.90
N ASP A 295 -16.73 21.20 19.76
CA ASP A 295 -17.31 22.55 19.58
C ASP A 295 -16.74 23.63 20.56
N TYR A 296 -15.42 23.58 20.78
CA TYR A 296 -14.73 24.59 21.58
C TYR A 296 -14.90 26.00 20.98
N PRO A 297 -14.76 27.05 21.78
CA PRO A 297 -14.82 28.42 21.30
C PRO A 297 -13.81 28.71 20.19
N ASP A 298 -14.17 29.57 19.24
CA ASP A 298 -13.29 29.90 18.11
C ASP A 298 -11.97 30.56 18.56
N GLU A 299 -11.94 31.20 19.73
CA GLU A 299 -10.71 31.75 20.32
C GLU A 299 -9.70 30.67 20.70
N ASP A 300 -10.16 29.54 21.29
CA ASP A 300 -9.31 28.41 21.67
C ASP A 300 -8.77 27.72 20.45
N ILE A 301 -9.65 27.48 19.45
CA ILE A 301 -9.27 26.91 18.16
C ILE A 301 -8.20 27.76 17.48
N LYS A 302 -8.38 29.10 17.47
CA LYS A 302 -7.44 30.02 16.88
C LYS A 302 -6.09 30.02 17.61
N ALA A 303 -6.08 29.97 18.92
CA ALA A 303 -4.85 29.86 19.71
C ALA A 303 -4.08 28.57 19.39
N THR A 304 -4.79 27.44 19.20
CA THR A 304 -4.17 26.18 18.81
C THR A 304 -3.67 26.22 17.35
N GLN A 305 -4.36 26.91 16.45
CA GLN A 305 -3.89 27.15 15.07
C GLN A 305 -2.62 28.00 15.04
N GLU A 306 -2.51 29.02 15.87
CA GLU A 306 -1.30 29.85 16.00
C GLU A 306 -0.12 28.99 16.52
N ARG A 307 -0.36 28.13 17.51
CA ARG A 307 0.63 27.18 18.02
C ARG A 307 1.06 26.18 16.94
N LEU A 308 0.12 25.65 16.16
CA LEU A 308 0.41 24.75 15.03
C LEU A 308 1.26 25.43 13.96
N ASN A 309 0.94 26.69 13.60
CA ASN A 309 1.72 27.47 12.64
C ASN A 309 3.15 27.67 13.14
N ALA A 310 3.33 28.09 14.39
CA ALA A 310 4.66 28.32 14.96
C ALA A 310 5.51 27.03 15.00
N ALA A 311 4.94 25.91 15.44
CA ALA A 311 5.62 24.63 15.49
C ALA A 311 5.98 24.12 14.07
N TYR A 312 5.06 24.24 13.10
CA TYR A 312 5.28 23.86 11.72
C TYR A 312 6.42 24.69 11.08
N ASP A 313 6.40 25.99 11.24
CA ASP A 313 7.41 26.89 10.66
C ASP A 313 8.80 26.65 11.29
N ALA A 314 8.84 26.38 12.60
CA ALA A 314 10.07 25.99 13.29
C ALA A 314 10.61 24.64 12.80
N PHE A 315 9.74 23.66 12.62
CA PHE A 315 10.11 22.35 12.12
C PHE A 315 10.65 22.44 10.68
N THR A 316 9.86 23.04 9.79
CA THR A 316 10.18 23.05 8.35
C THR A 316 11.39 23.89 8.03
N SER A 317 11.66 24.97 8.77
CA SER A 317 12.89 25.76 8.62
C SER A 317 14.17 24.95 8.92
N LYS A 318 14.08 23.98 9.82
CA LYS A 318 15.23 23.17 10.26
C LYS A 318 15.34 21.84 9.54
N TYR A 319 14.23 21.21 9.22
CA TYR A 319 14.18 19.81 8.78
C TYR A 319 13.57 19.62 7.39
N GLY A 320 13.08 20.68 6.74
CA GLY A 320 12.38 20.59 5.47
C GLY A 320 10.90 20.20 5.64
N LEU A 321 10.21 19.98 4.53
CA LEU A 321 8.78 19.67 4.51
C LEU A 321 8.47 18.34 5.20
N LEU A 322 7.26 18.18 5.74
CA LEU A 322 6.79 16.93 6.34
C LEU A 322 6.78 15.79 5.30
N ASN A 323 6.47 16.14 4.04
CA ASN A 323 6.51 15.21 2.91
C ASN A 323 7.92 14.96 2.37
N ASP A 324 8.96 15.60 2.88
CA ASP A 324 10.32 15.31 2.49
C ASP A 324 10.70 13.86 2.77
N ARG A 325 11.37 13.23 1.82
CA ARG A 325 11.78 11.82 1.89
C ARG A 325 12.54 11.47 3.19
N LYS A 326 13.37 12.39 3.70
CA LYS A 326 14.12 12.20 4.95
C LYS A 326 13.19 12.12 6.17
N ASN A 327 12.15 12.95 6.21
CA ASN A 327 11.15 12.95 7.27
C ASN A 327 10.24 11.71 7.14
N GLY A 328 9.81 11.38 5.92
CA GLY A 328 9.03 10.19 5.63
C GLY A 328 9.69 8.91 6.12
N ARG A 329 10.93 8.67 5.75
CA ARG A 329 11.67 7.47 6.16
C ARG A 329 11.75 7.26 7.68
N LEU A 330 11.80 8.33 8.45
CA LEU A 330 11.88 8.26 9.90
C LEU A 330 10.52 8.08 10.58
N PHE A 331 9.44 8.54 9.96
CA PHE A 331 8.13 8.65 10.61
C PHE A 331 7.00 7.89 9.90
N GLU A 332 7.23 7.29 8.73
CA GLU A 332 6.21 6.57 7.95
C GLU A 332 5.58 5.38 8.67
N GLN A 333 6.26 4.83 9.69
CA GLN A 333 5.73 3.77 10.54
C GLN A 333 4.75 4.28 11.60
N ASP A 334 4.69 5.60 11.81
CA ASP A 334 3.73 6.20 12.74
C ASP A 334 2.33 6.21 12.13
N SER A 335 1.35 5.74 12.89
CA SER A 335 -0.05 5.67 12.47
C SER A 335 -0.65 7.01 12.03
N SER A 336 -0.02 8.12 12.40
CA SER A 336 -0.46 9.49 12.07
C SER A 336 0.40 10.15 10.99
N TYR A 337 1.34 9.44 10.36
CA TYR A 337 2.22 10.03 9.35
C TYR A 337 1.45 10.72 8.22
N TYR A 338 0.47 10.04 7.64
CA TYR A 338 -0.32 10.61 6.55
C TYR A 338 -1.20 11.79 6.97
N LEU A 339 -1.63 11.82 8.24
CA LEU A 339 -2.30 12.99 8.81
C LEU A 339 -1.37 14.21 8.80
N LEU A 340 -0.12 14.03 9.18
CA LEU A 340 0.89 15.10 9.14
C LEU A 340 1.21 15.52 7.71
N CYS A 341 1.36 14.57 6.78
CA CYS A 341 1.58 14.85 5.36
C CYS A 341 0.44 15.69 4.76
N SER A 342 -0.80 15.48 5.21
CA SER A 342 -1.96 16.25 4.74
C SER A 342 -1.99 17.72 5.17
N LEU A 343 -1.06 18.15 6.02
CA LEU A 343 -0.86 19.56 6.39
C LEU A 343 -0.24 20.38 5.25
N GLU A 344 0.33 19.73 4.24
CA GLU A 344 1.01 20.36 3.11
C GLU A 344 0.28 20.07 1.79
N ASN A 345 -0.07 21.14 1.07
CA ASN A 345 -0.51 21.05 -0.32
C ASN A 345 0.70 21.29 -1.23
N LEU A 346 1.15 20.23 -1.91
CA LEU A 346 2.32 20.29 -2.78
C LEU A 346 1.90 20.52 -4.25
N ASP A 347 2.80 21.11 -5.03
CA ASP A 347 2.68 21.17 -6.48
C ASP A 347 3.19 19.88 -7.16
N GLU A 348 3.15 19.85 -8.49
CA GLU A 348 3.60 18.70 -9.30
C GLU A 348 5.10 18.41 -9.15
N GLN A 349 5.89 19.39 -8.69
CA GLN A 349 7.33 19.29 -8.45
C GLN A 349 7.66 18.93 -6.99
N GLY A 350 6.62 18.73 -6.14
CA GLY A 350 6.80 18.41 -4.71
C GLY A 350 7.18 19.62 -3.84
N GLN A 351 7.00 20.84 -4.34
CA GLN A 351 7.23 22.06 -3.56
C GLN A 351 5.95 22.47 -2.84
N LEU A 352 6.11 23.15 -1.70
CA LEU A 352 4.98 23.63 -0.93
C LEU A 352 4.22 24.73 -1.70
N LYS A 353 3.00 24.39 -2.13
CA LYS A 353 2.07 25.34 -2.73
C LYS A 353 1.32 26.15 -1.68
N SER A 354 0.86 25.51 -0.62
CA SER A 354 0.18 26.14 0.51
C SER A 354 0.09 25.21 1.70
N LYS A 355 -0.04 25.75 2.90
CA LYS A 355 -0.47 24.99 4.09
C LYS A 355 -1.94 24.58 3.95
N ALA A 356 -2.34 23.48 4.59
CA ALA A 356 -3.72 23.01 4.62
C ALA A 356 -4.67 24.03 5.30
N ALA A 357 -5.95 23.96 4.99
CA ALA A 357 -6.95 24.90 5.51
C ALA A 357 -7.05 24.89 7.05
N MET A 358 -6.71 23.80 7.71
CA MET A 358 -6.79 23.66 9.16
C MET A 358 -5.87 24.64 9.92
N PHE A 359 -4.83 25.17 9.29
CA PHE A 359 -3.95 26.20 9.88
C PHE A 359 -4.65 27.56 10.11
N THR A 360 -5.75 27.82 9.41
CA THR A 360 -6.40 29.15 9.41
C THR A 360 -7.91 29.08 9.54
N LYS A 361 -8.52 27.93 9.31
CA LYS A 361 -9.98 27.76 9.27
C LYS A 361 -10.41 26.60 10.15
N ARG A 362 -11.62 26.70 10.70
CA ARG A 362 -12.31 25.55 11.27
C ARG A 362 -12.68 24.60 10.13
N THR A 363 -12.16 23.36 10.14
CA THR A 363 -12.34 22.37 9.08
C THR A 363 -13.31 21.25 9.46
N ILE A 364 -13.55 21.08 10.77
CA ILE A 364 -14.45 20.07 11.32
C ILE A 364 -15.56 20.80 12.07
N ARG A 365 -16.79 20.44 11.78
CA ARG A 365 -17.96 20.85 12.55
C ARG A 365 -18.57 19.62 13.19
N PRO A 366 -18.88 19.66 14.50
CA PRO A 366 -19.57 18.53 15.12
C PRO A 366 -20.87 18.27 14.38
N GLU A 367 -21.17 17.02 14.17
CA GLU A 367 -22.48 16.61 13.68
C GLU A 367 -23.52 17.05 14.71
N ARG A 368 -24.29 18.07 14.40
CA ARG A 368 -25.43 18.44 15.23
C ARG A 368 -26.49 17.35 15.01
N THR A 369 -26.67 16.50 15.98
CA THR A 369 -27.87 15.68 16.07
C THR A 369 -29.07 16.60 16.02
N VAL A 370 -29.87 16.46 14.99
CA VAL A 370 -31.11 17.23 14.86
C VAL A 370 -32.08 16.71 15.92
N THR A 371 -32.30 17.48 16.96
CA THR A 371 -33.18 17.10 18.09
C THR A 371 -34.64 17.51 17.89
N SER A 372 -34.93 18.42 16.96
CA SER A 372 -36.27 18.84 16.59
C SER A 372 -36.32 19.38 15.17
N VAL A 373 -37.45 19.21 14.51
CA VAL A 373 -37.75 19.73 13.17
C VAL A 373 -39.17 20.26 13.11
N ASP A 374 -39.41 21.17 12.16
CA ASP A 374 -40.74 21.84 12.06
C ASP A 374 -41.67 21.13 11.10
N THR A 375 -41.18 20.32 10.16
CA THR A 375 -41.99 19.69 9.12
C THR A 375 -41.77 18.18 9.02
N PRO A 376 -42.83 17.40 8.64
CA PRO A 376 -42.72 15.97 8.40
C PRO A 376 -41.68 15.59 7.32
N SER A 377 -41.49 16.45 6.32
CA SER A 377 -40.52 16.23 5.26
C SER A 377 -39.07 16.33 5.79
N GLU A 378 -38.80 17.26 6.70
CA GLU A 378 -37.50 17.37 7.39
C GLU A 378 -37.27 16.16 8.30
N ALA A 379 -38.32 15.76 9.09
CA ALA A 379 -38.24 14.56 9.93
C ALA A 379 -37.92 13.31 9.11
N LEU A 380 -38.50 13.18 7.91
CA LEU A 380 -38.21 12.09 6.99
C LEU A 380 -36.75 12.12 6.51
N ALA A 381 -36.26 13.29 6.11
CA ALA A 381 -34.89 13.45 5.65
C ALA A 381 -33.88 13.08 6.74
N VAL A 382 -34.12 13.52 7.97
CA VAL A 382 -33.28 13.17 9.14
C VAL A 382 -33.34 11.67 9.44
N SER A 383 -34.56 11.08 9.44
CA SER A 383 -34.76 9.65 9.67
C SER A 383 -34.04 8.76 8.65
N ILE A 384 -34.09 9.14 7.37
CA ILE A 384 -33.34 8.43 6.31
C ILE A 384 -31.85 8.63 6.47
N GLY A 385 -31.39 9.83 6.81
CA GLY A 385 -29.97 10.15 6.99
C GLY A 385 -29.33 9.40 8.15
N GLU A 386 -30.00 9.34 9.31
CA GLU A 386 -29.45 8.75 10.54
C GLU A 386 -29.75 7.26 10.68
N HIS A 387 -30.98 6.83 10.34
CA HIS A 387 -31.43 5.44 10.53
C HIS A 387 -31.45 4.59 9.25
N GLY A 388 -31.21 5.21 8.07
CA GLY A 388 -31.26 4.52 6.77
C GLY A 388 -32.65 4.01 6.37
N LYS A 389 -33.71 4.43 7.08
CA LYS A 389 -35.11 3.98 6.87
C LYS A 389 -36.07 5.05 7.35
N VAL A 390 -37.36 4.86 6.97
CA VAL A 390 -38.48 5.64 7.53
C VAL A 390 -38.79 5.10 8.91
N ASP A 391 -38.44 5.84 9.96
CA ASP A 391 -38.70 5.50 11.36
C ASP A 391 -39.74 6.48 11.94
N LEU A 392 -40.99 6.11 11.85
CA LEU A 392 -42.12 6.96 12.28
C LEU A 392 -42.08 7.34 13.77
N PRO A 393 -41.68 6.45 14.70
CA PRO A 393 -41.49 6.81 16.10
C PRO A 393 -40.44 7.93 16.26
N TYR A 394 -39.31 7.80 15.63
CA TYR A 394 -38.24 8.79 15.67
C TYR A 394 -38.66 10.11 15.02
N MET A 395 -39.35 10.05 13.88
CA MET A 395 -39.90 11.24 13.21
C MET A 395 -40.91 11.98 14.09
N ALA A 396 -41.77 11.24 14.84
CA ALA A 396 -42.70 11.82 15.74
C ALA A 396 -42.04 12.49 16.95
N GLU A 397 -40.95 11.95 17.44
CA GLU A 397 -40.13 12.53 18.49
C GLU A 397 -39.49 13.84 18.01
N LEU A 398 -38.90 13.86 16.83
CA LEU A 398 -38.31 15.06 16.21
C LEU A 398 -39.36 16.19 16.01
N LEU A 399 -40.62 15.83 15.70
CA LEU A 399 -41.71 16.79 15.51
C LEU A 399 -42.41 17.21 16.83
N GLY A 400 -41.96 16.64 17.97
CA GLY A 400 -42.59 16.92 19.25
C GLY A 400 -44.07 16.39 19.35
N THR A 401 -44.43 15.42 18.52
CA THR A 401 -45.77 14.83 18.45
C THR A 401 -45.75 13.30 18.63
N PRO A 402 -45.22 12.81 19.76
CA PRO A 402 -45.15 11.36 19.99
C PRO A 402 -46.50 10.69 19.94
N GLY A 403 -46.63 9.64 19.14
CA GLY A 403 -47.86 8.88 18.97
C GLY A 403 -48.79 9.33 17.83
N GLU A 404 -48.57 10.47 17.19
CA GLU A 404 -49.38 10.97 16.07
C GLU A 404 -48.91 10.48 14.68
N TYR A 405 -48.57 9.18 14.55
CA TYR A 405 -47.97 8.62 13.32
C TYR A 405 -48.88 8.78 12.09
N GLY A 406 -50.17 8.68 12.24
CA GLY A 406 -51.15 8.82 11.14
C GLY A 406 -51.12 10.22 10.51
N ARG A 407 -50.88 11.26 11.31
CA ARG A 407 -50.80 12.67 10.85
C ARG A 407 -49.54 12.88 10.05
N ILE A 408 -48.39 12.33 10.50
CA ILE A 408 -47.11 12.40 9.81
C ILE A 408 -47.20 11.71 8.44
N THR A 409 -47.75 10.50 8.39
CA THR A 409 -47.94 9.74 7.15
C THR A 409 -48.86 10.46 6.17
N THR A 410 -49.94 11.06 6.65
CA THR A 410 -50.88 11.81 5.80
C THR A 410 -50.20 13.04 5.21
N CYS A 411 -49.47 13.81 6.00
CA CYS A 411 -48.73 14.98 5.49
C CYS A 411 -47.71 14.58 4.41
N LEU A 412 -46.98 13.48 4.59
CA LEU A 412 -45.99 13.02 3.61
C LEU A 412 -46.66 12.57 2.30
N LEU A 413 -47.82 11.93 2.36
CA LEU A 413 -48.58 11.50 1.17
C LEU A 413 -49.09 12.70 0.34
N TYR A 414 -49.46 13.80 0.98
CA TYR A 414 -49.94 15.02 0.31
C TYR A 414 -48.83 15.91 -0.24
N THR A 415 -47.59 15.75 0.27
CA THR A 415 -46.41 16.54 -0.20
C THR A 415 -45.58 15.80 -1.25
N SER A 416 -45.82 14.51 -1.51
CA SER A 416 -45.20 13.78 -2.61
C SER A 416 -45.93 14.08 -3.92
N PRO A 417 -45.22 14.44 -5.03
CA PRO A 417 -45.83 14.58 -6.34
C PRO A 417 -46.48 13.27 -6.75
N SER A 418 -47.73 13.39 -7.22
CA SER A 418 -48.47 12.22 -7.70
C SER A 418 -47.78 11.60 -8.91
N PRO A 419 -47.71 10.25 -9.06
CA PRO A 419 -47.16 9.61 -10.27
C PRO A 419 -47.88 10.00 -11.58
N ARG A 420 -48.93 10.84 -11.51
CA ARG A 420 -49.66 11.36 -12.68
C ARG A 420 -49.17 12.70 -13.19
N ASP A 421 -48.18 13.31 -12.54
CA ASP A 421 -47.62 14.62 -12.91
C ASP A 421 -46.32 14.52 -13.74
N TYR A 422 -46.07 13.33 -14.30
CA TYR A 422 -44.94 13.09 -15.25
C TYR A 422 -45.51 12.51 -16.56
#